data_e878fd9ebcac524fb5c434721ca009fe
#
_entry.id   e878fd9ebcac524fb5c434721ca009fe
#
_cell.length_a   1.000
_cell.length_b   1.000
_cell.length_c   1.000
_cell.angle_alpha   90.00
_cell.angle_beta   90.00
_cell.angle_gamma   90.00
#
_symmetry.space_group_name_H-M   'P 1'
#
loop_
_entity.id
_entity.type
_entity.pdbx_description
1 polymer ?
#
loop_
_entity_poly.entity_id
_entity_poly.type
_entity_poly.pdbx_seq_one_letter_code
_entity_poly.pdbx_strand_id
1 'polypeptide(L)'
;MDYRQLRYFIAVAEELSFSRAAKRLHVSQPPLSTQIKAMEEELGTRLLARTRRAVELTQAGQLLLEHARRAVSELDLASETVRRAARGEAGMIRVGFTGSVPMLDMFAELFRSFRASYLRVKIELRHMSTATQLRALADAELDVAIMRPPLDFRPAADLQVHVVWRDRLMVFLPLDHPLAGAKGALEMADLAEHEFVGMAESGCGVGDQAAMLCRRAGFAPRVVQEAHELRTVLSLVAAGIGLSILPSCYQQAGVMNVVAKPLDTPDAESRMLVAMRSSASLLPRRFVECALQAASRSVPPLVPEVAAVRR
;
A
#
# COMPACT_ATOMS: atom_id res chain seq x y z
N MET A 1 -41.50 0.62 -14.19
CA MET A 1 -41.26 0.28 -12.75
C MET A 1 -39.95 0.92 -12.32
N ASP A 2 -39.94 1.71 -11.24
CA ASP A 2 -38.75 2.44 -10.75
C ASP A 2 -38.45 2.16 -9.26
N TYR A 3 -37.31 2.69 -8.77
CA TYR A 3 -36.84 2.50 -7.40
C TYR A 3 -37.86 3.00 -6.35
N ARG A 4 -38.53 4.12 -6.61
CA ARG A 4 -39.51 4.68 -5.69
C ARG A 4 -40.74 3.78 -5.60
N GLN A 5 -41.22 3.30 -6.72
CA GLN A 5 -42.34 2.37 -6.81
C GLN A 5 -42.06 1.07 -6.06
N LEU A 6 -40.86 0.50 -6.21
CA LEU A 6 -40.43 -0.70 -5.47
C LEU A 6 -40.41 -0.45 -3.95
N ARG A 7 -39.85 0.66 -3.49
CA ARG A 7 -39.87 1.03 -2.06
C ARG A 7 -41.26 1.20 -1.52
N TYR A 8 -42.14 1.82 -2.29
CA TYR A 8 -43.53 2.01 -1.91
C TYR A 8 -44.28 0.69 -1.81
N PHE A 9 -44.08 -0.18 -2.78
CA PHE A 9 -44.66 -1.52 -2.77
C PHE A 9 -44.19 -2.35 -1.58
N ILE A 10 -42.89 -2.39 -1.32
CA ILE A 10 -42.31 -3.10 -0.16
C ILE A 10 -42.93 -2.59 1.15
N ALA A 11 -43.03 -1.28 1.33
CA ALA A 11 -43.58 -0.72 2.55
C ALA A 11 -45.07 -1.09 2.74
N VAL A 12 -45.89 -1.06 1.68
CA VAL A 12 -47.31 -1.48 1.78
C VAL A 12 -47.43 -2.99 2.01
N ALA A 13 -46.57 -3.79 1.35
CA ALA A 13 -46.53 -5.23 1.49
C ALA A 13 -46.19 -5.67 2.94
N GLU A 14 -45.28 -4.94 3.59
CA GLU A 14 -44.88 -5.21 4.99
C GLU A 14 -45.86 -4.71 6.01
N GLU A 15 -46.43 -3.53 5.79
CA GLU A 15 -47.39 -2.93 6.70
C GLU A 15 -48.82 -3.48 6.53
N LEU A 16 -49.12 -4.09 5.40
CA LEU A 16 -50.48 -4.47 5.01
C LEU A 16 -51.51 -3.34 5.21
N SER A 17 -51.00 -2.10 5.03
CA SER A 17 -51.80 -0.87 5.25
C SER A 17 -51.16 0.31 4.53
N PHE A 18 -51.92 0.94 3.63
CA PHE A 18 -51.46 2.14 2.91
C PHE A 18 -51.17 3.32 3.86
N SER A 19 -52.01 3.49 4.90
CA SER A 19 -51.85 4.60 5.85
C SER A 19 -50.58 4.40 6.73
N ARG A 20 -50.30 3.17 7.21
CA ARG A 20 -49.06 2.88 7.96
C ARG A 20 -47.84 2.99 7.08
N ALA A 21 -47.89 2.45 5.87
CA ALA A 21 -46.78 2.55 4.91
C ALA A 21 -46.48 4.02 4.55
N ALA A 22 -47.50 4.84 4.32
CA ALA A 22 -47.31 6.26 4.04
C ALA A 22 -46.66 6.99 5.22
N LYS A 23 -47.10 6.70 6.46
CA LYS A 23 -46.49 7.24 7.68
C LYS A 23 -45.04 6.82 7.84
N ARG A 24 -44.71 5.53 7.61
CA ARG A 24 -43.36 5.00 7.67
C ARG A 24 -42.42 5.66 6.63
N LEU A 25 -42.96 5.97 5.46
CA LEU A 25 -42.18 6.59 4.36
C LEU A 25 -42.19 8.13 4.42
N HIS A 26 -42.87 8.73 5.42
CA HIS A 26 -43.02 10.18 5.56
C HIS A 26 -43.64 10.85 4.33
N VAL A 27 -44.65 10.20 3.72
CA VAL A 27 -45.41 10.72 2.59
C VAL A 27 -46.89 10.71 2.87
N SER A 28 -47.70 11.42 2.05
CA SER A 28 -49.15 11.28 2.09
C SER A 28 -49.61 10.00 1.39
N GLN A 29 -50.76 9.45 1.77
CA GLN A 29 -51.27 8.21 1.22
C GLN A 29 -51.64 8.28 -0.27
N PRO A 30 -52.21 9.39 -0.82
CA PRO A 30 -52.62 9.44 -2.21
C PRO A 30 -51.52 9.14 -3.23
N PRO A 31 -50.29 9.79 -3.17
CA PRO A 31 -49.24 9.50 -4.09
C PRO A 31 -48.71 8.05 -3.97
N LEU A 32 -48.70 7.49 -2.75
CA LEU A 32 -48.33 6.09 -2.54
C LEU A 32 -49.29 5.14 -3.30
N SER A 33 -50.60 5.36 -3.14
CA SER A 33 -51.61 4.55 -3.82
C SER A 33 -51.58 4.69 -5.34
N THR A 34 -51.35 5.92 -5.83
CA THR A 34 -51.23 6.19 -7.26
C THR A 34 -50.03 5.47 -7.88
N GLN A 35 -48.84 5.50 -7.23
CA GLN A 35 -47.64 4.84 -7.75
C GLN A 35 -47.75 3.32 -7.75
N ILE A 36 -48.39 2.71 -6.77
CA ILE A 36 -48.64 1.27 -6.76
C ILE A 36 -49.62 0.90 -7.87
N LYS A 37 -50.71 1.69 -8.05
CA LYS A 37 -51.63 1.46 -9.14
C LYS A 37 -50.99 1.54 -10.51
N ALA A 38 -50.12 2.55 -10.75
CA ALA A 38 -49.36 2.67 -12.00
C ALA A 38 -48.45 1.45 -12.22
N MET A 39 -47.83 0.92 -11.16
CA MET A 39 -46.98 -0.27 -11.24
C MET A 39 -47.83 -1.54 -11.57
N GLU A 40 -49.00 -1.69 -10.97
CA GLU A 40 -49.95 -2.78 -11.27
C GLU A 40 -50.46 -2.71 -12.73
N GLU A 41 -50.72 -1.50 -13.24
CA GLU A 41 -51.09 -1.27 -14.62
C GLU A 41 -49.95 -1.61 -15.60
N GLU A 42 -48.72 -1.20 -15.32
CA GLU A 42 -47.54 -1.52 -16.10
C GLU A 42 -47.27 -3.03 -16.18
N LEU A 43 -47.45 -3.75 -15.06
CA LEU A 43 -47.25 -5.18 -14.96
C LEU A 43 -48.44 -6.02 -15.46
N GLY A 44 -49.58 -5.38 -15.75
CA GLY A 44 -50.80 -6.04 -16.19
C GLY A 44 -51.45 -6.96 -15.15
N THR A 45 -51.05 -6.84 -13.87
CA THR A 45 -51.54 -7.68 -12.78
C THR A 45 -51.64 -6.94 -11.46
N ARG A 46 -52.56 -7.32 -10.59
CA ARG A 46 -52.65 -6.80 -9.25
C ARG A 46 -51.65 -7.46 -8.35
N LEU A 47 -50.95 -6.66 -7.58
CA LEU A 47 -49.95 -7.07 -6.57
C LEU A 47 -50.60 -7.12 -5.17
N LEU A 48 -51.60 -6.29 -4.95
CA LEU A 48 -52.33 -6.15 -3.67
C LEU A 48 -53.81 -6.41 -3.89
N ALA A 49 -54.37 -7.34 -3.12
CA ALA A 49 -55.82 -7.50 -2.95
C ALA A 49 -56.29 -6.47 -1.91
N ARG A 50 -57.28 -5.64 -2.30
CA ARG A 50 -57.81 -4.58 -1.46
C ARG A 50 -59.31 -4.89 -1.15
N THR A 51 -59.60 -5.10 0.11
CA THR A 51 -60.98 -5.15 0.59
C THR A 51 -61.26 -3.91 1.46
N ARG A 52 -62.53 -3.69 1.83
CA ARG A 52 -62.86 -2.57 2.75
C ARG A 52 -62.20 -2.73 4.14
N ARG A 53 -61.69 -3.90 4.49
CA ARG A 53 -61.17 -4.21 5.83
C ARG A 53 -59.68 -4.64 5.86
N ALA A 54 -59.09 -5.03 4.71
CA ALA A 54 -57.75 -5.56 4.68
C ALA A 54 -57.04 -5.26 3.34
N VAL A 55 -55.70 -5.18 3.41
CA VAL A 55 -54.79 -5.19 2.29
C VAL A 55 -53.96 -6.46 2.43
N GLU A 56 -53.93 -7.29 1.38
CA GLU A 56 -53.20 -8.56 1.34
C GLU A 56 -52.38 -8.65 0.06
N LEU A 57 -51.29 -9.41 0.10
CA LEU A 57 -50.49 -9.70 -1.09
C LEU A 57 -51.21 -10.72 -1.96
N THR A 58 -51.25 -10.48 -3.27
CA THR A 58 -51.58 -11.51 -4.25
C THR A 58 -50.38 -12.47 -4.42
N GLN A 59 -50.55 -13.58 -5.12
CA GLN A 59 -49.45 -14.45 -5.48
C GLN A 59 -48.38 -13.71 -6.32
N ALA A 60 -48.79 -12.88 -7.28
CA ALA A 60 -47.89 -12.01 -8.03
C ALA A 60 -47.17 -11.00 -7.11
N GLY A 61 -47.86 -10.42 -6.11
CA GLY A 61 -47.28 -9.55 -5.12
C GLY A 61 -46.22 -10.26 -4.24
N GLN A 62 -46.49 -11.49 -3.82
CA GLN A 62 -45.51 -12.27 -3.05
C GLN A 62 -44.22 -12.54 -3.86
N LEU A 63 -44.36 -12.96 -5.12
CA LEU A 63 -43.23 -13.17 -6.01
C LEU A 63 -42.43 -11.87 -6.24
N LEU A 64 -43.13 -10.78 -6.52
CA LEU A 64 -42.47 -9.48 -6.72
C LEU A 64 -41.79 -8.99 -5.46
N LEU A 65 -42.32 -9.23 -4.26
CA LEU A 65 -41.75 -8.73 -2.99
C LEU A 65 -40.31 -9.23 -2.77
N GLU A 66 -40.05 -10.49 -3.07
CA GLU A 66 -38.71 -11.05 -2.96
C GLU A 66 -37.72 -10.40 -3.92
N HIS A 67 -38.14 -10.20 -5.18
CA HIS A 67 -37.32 -9.54 -6.19
C HIS A 67 -37.12 -8.03 -5.89
N ALA A 68 -38.19 -7.36 -5.46
CA ALA A 68 -38.16 -5.93 -5.12
C ALA A 68 -37.19 -5.64 -3.98
N ARG A 69 -37.21 -6.47 -2.90
CA ARG A 69 -36.27 -6.33 -1.80
C ARG A 69 -34.81 -6.45 -2.25
N ARG A 70 -34.49 -7.46 -3.09
CA ARG A 70 -33.14 -7.63 -3.62
C ARG A 70 -32.72 -6.45 -4.49
N ALA A 71 -33.59 -6.00 -5.41
CA ALA A 71 -33.28 -4.88 -6.29
C ALA A 71 -33.05 -3.57 -5.52
N VAL A 72 -33.89 -3.25 -4.54
CA VAL A 72 -33.69 -2.07 -3.68
C VAL A 72 -32.40 -2.17 -2.88
N SER A 73 -32.13 -3.33 -2.28
CA SER A 73 -30.89 -3.57 -1.52
C SER A 73 -29.64 -3.40 -2.37
N GLU A 74 -29.64 -3.91 -3.61
CA GLU A 74 -28.51 -3.75 -4.56
C GLU A 74 -28.28 -2.30 -4.98
N LEU A 75 -29.33 -1.55 -5.22
CA LEU A 75 -29.23 -0.12 -5.55
C LEU A 75 -28.71 0.71 -4.38
N ASP A 76 -29.15 0.41 -3.16
CA ASP A 76 -28.64 1.05 -1.94
C ASP A 76 -27.17 0.71 -1.72
N LEU A 77 -26.77 -0.55 -1.90
CA LEU A 77 -25.38 -1.00 -1.82
C LEU A 77 -24.49 -0.32 -2.86
N ALA A 78 -24.96 -0.23 -4.10
CA ALA A 78 -24.22 0.45 -5.17
C ALA A 78 -23.98 1.93 -4.83
N SER A 79 -25.04 2.63 -4.38
CA SER A 79 -24.95 4.03 -3.97
C SER A 79 -23.97 4.24 -2.81
N GLU A 80 -24.02 3.37 -1.80
CA GLU A 80 -23.11 3.42 -0.67
C GLU A 80 -21.66 3.10 -1.07
N THR A 81 -21.46 2.15 -1.98
CA THR A 81 -20.14 1.79 -2.50
C THR A 81 -19.48 2.98 -3.20
N VAL A 82 -20.22 3.71 -4.03
CA VAL A 82 -19.73 4.92 -4.70
C VAL A 82 -19.40 6.02 -3.69
N ARG A 83 -20.25 6.24 -2.69
CA ARG A 83 -19.99 7.21 -1.62
C ARG A 83 -18.73 6.86 -0.82
N ARG A 84 -18.53 5.59 -0.49
CA ARG A 84 -17.33 5.11 0.20
C ARG A 84 -16.07 5.27 -0.64
N ALA A 85 -16.16 4.96 -1.95
CA ALA A 85 -15.06 5.19 -2.87
C ALA A 85 -14.66 6.68 -2.92
N ALA A 86 -15.64 7.58 -2.97
CA ALA A 86 -15.41 9.02 -2.92
C ALA A 86 -14.72 9.49 -1.62
N ARG A 87 -14.96 8.78 -0.49
CA ARG A 87 -14.30 9.03 0.80
C ARG A 87 -12.96 8.28 0.96
N GLY A 88 -12.53 7.50 -0.04
CA GLY A 88 -11.34 6.67 0.03
C GLY A 88 -11.45 5.46 0.98
N GLU A 89 -12.67 5.01 1.28
CA GLU A 89 -12.96 3.89 2.18
C GLU A 89 -13.19 2.56 1.45
N ALA A 90 -13.26 2.59 0.13
CA ALA A 90 -13.42 1.43 -0.75
C ALA A 90 -12.68 1.65 -2.08
N GLY A 91 -12.31 0.57 -2.76
CA GLY A 91 -11.64 0.59 -4.05
C GLY A 91 -10.37 -0.23 -4.08
N MET A 92 -9.45 0.13 -4.96
CA MET A 92 -8.14 -0.51 -5.10
C MET A 92 -7.05 0.54 -5.06
N ILE A 93 -5.94 0.21 -4.39
CA ILE A 93 -4.71 1.01 -4.37
C ILE A 93 -3.54 0.15 -4.88
N ARG A 94 -2.76 0.69 -5.80
CA ARG A 94 -1.58 0.06 -6.37
C ARG A 94 -0.34 0.64 -5.70
N VAL A 95 0.39 -0.22 -4.98
CA VAL A 95 1.54 0.17 -4.17
C VAL A 95 2.79 -0.53 -4.69
N GLY A 96 3.75 0.25 -5.17
CA GLY A 96 5.09 -0.23 -5.51
C GLY A 96 6.00 -0.25 -4.28
N PHE A 97 6.93 -1.19 -4.23
CA PHE A 97 7.93 -1.25 -3.16
C PHE A 97 9.24 -1.85 -3.64
N THR A 98 10.36 -1.42 -3.06
CA THR A 98 11.69 -2.02 -3.28
C THR A 98 11.95 -3.18 -2.33
N GLY A 99 12.87 -4.08 -2.70
CA GLY A 99 13.15 -5.32 -1.98
C GLY A 99 13.56 -5.16 -0.50
N SER A 100 14.05 -3.99 -0.08
CA SER A 100 14.38 -3.71 1.33
C SER A 100 13.17 -3.33 2.19
N VAL A 101 12.04 -2.96 1.59
CA VAL A 101 10.85 -2.49 2.34
C VAL A 101 10.26 -3.58 3.25
N PRO A 102 10.11 -4.85 2.81
CA PRO A 102 9.58 -5.92 3.67
C PRO A 102 10.49 -6.29 4.86
N MET A 103 11.76 -5.84 4.86
CA MET A 103 12.69 -6.06 5.98
C MET A 103 12.47 -5.07 7.13
N LEU A 104 11.64 -4.06 6.95
CA LEU A 104 11.37 -3.04 7.94
C LEU A 104 10.13 -3.37 8.77
N ASP A 105 10.22 -3.23 10.08
CA ASP A 105 9.09 -3.46 11.01
C ASP A 105 7.87 -2.60 10.66
N MET A 106 8.11 -1.38 10.16
CA MET A 106 7.06 -0.49 9.70
C MET A 106 6.19 -1.09 8.59
N PHE A 107 6.71 -2.03 7.78
CA PHE A 107 5.95 -2.63 6.69
C PHE A 107 4.76 -3.44 7.23
N ALA A 108 5.01 -4.33 8.18
CA ALA A 108 3.96 -5.14 8.79
C ALA A 108 2.93 -4.26 9.54
N GLU A 109 3.40 -3.24 10.25
CA GLU A 109 2.54 -2.30 10.98
C GLU A 109 1.67 -1.47 10.03
N LEU A 110 2.23 -0.96 8.94
CA LEU A 110 1.50 -0.22 7.91
C LEU A 110 0.32 -1.06 7.38
N PHE A 111 0.59 -2.28 6.93
CA PHE A 111 -0.46 -3.11 6.33
C PHE A 111 -1.50 -3.57 7.34
N ARG A 112 -1.09 -3.83 8.58
CA ARG A 112 -2.01 -4.18 9.67
C ARG A 112 -2.95 -3.01 9.99
N SER A 113 -2.41 -1.82 10.20
CA SER A 113 -3.18 -0.63 10.56
C SER A 113 -4.08 -0.15 9.42
N PHE A 114 -3.54 -0.15 8.19
CA PHE A 114 -4.32 0.22 7.02
C PHE A 114 -5.49 -0.73 6.79
N ARG A 115 -5.25 -2.04 6.83
CA ARG A 115 -6.30 -3.05 6.65
C ARG A 115 -7.37 -3.00 7.74
N ALA A 116 -6.99 -2.70 8.99
CA ALA A 116 -7.95 -2.53 10.08
C ALA A 116 -8.88 -1.33 9.85
N SER A 117 -8.35 -0.25 9.27
CA SER A 117 -9.11 0.98 9.02
C SER A 117 -9.90 0.97 7.71
N TYR A 118 -9.43 0.22 6.70
CA TYR A 118 -9.95 0.24 5.32
C TYR A 118 -10.26 -1.16 4.80
N LEU A 119 -11.16 -1.88 5.47
CA LEU A 119 -11.51 -3.29 5.20
C LEU A 119 -11.99 -3.58 3.76
N ARG A 120 -12.51 -2.56 3.06
CA ARG A 120 -13.07 -2.69 1.71
C ARG A 120 -12.11 -2.19 0.62
N VAL A 121 -10.87 -1.89 0.98
CA VAL A 121 -9.82 -1.50 0.03
C VAL A 121 -8.97 -2.71 -0.32
N LYS A 122 -8.85 -3.00 -1.62
CA LYS A 122 -7.90 -3.97 -2.13
C LYS A 122 -6.55 -3.29 -2.33
N ILE A 123 -5.49 -3.88 -1.78
CA ILE A 123 -4.12 -3.43 -2.02
C ILE A 123 -3.50 -4.37 -3.06
N GLU A 124 -3.00 -3.80 -4.15
CA GLU A 124 -2.18 -4.50 -5.13
C GLU A 124 -0.72 -4.10 -4.90
N LEU A 125 0.10 -5.07 -4.51
CA LEU A 125 1.52 -4.88 -4.23
C LEU A 125 2.36 -5.29 -5.44
N ARG A 126 3.30 -4.41 -5.83
CA ARG A 126 4.22 -4.65 -6.95
C ARG A 126 5.66 -4.44 -6.48
N HIS A 127 6.47 -5.51 -6.55
CA HIS A 127 7.91 -5.38 -6.36
C HIS A 127 8.52 -4.75 -7.61
N MET A 128 9.17 -3.59 -7.45
CA MET A 128 9.69 -2.80 -8.56
C MET A 128 10.93 -2.02 -8.14
N SER A 129 11.87 -1.79 -9.07
CA SER A 129 12.98 -0.87 -8.82
C SER A 129 12.49 0.57 -8.59
N THR A 130 13.29 1.39 -7.94
CA THR A 130 12.97 2.80 -7.71
C THR A 130 12.67 3.55 -9.01
N ALA A 131 13.48 3.34 -10.05
CA ALA A 131 13.29 3.99 -11.34
C ALA A 131 11.97 3.58 -12.01
N THR A 132 11.61 2.29 -11.92
CA THR A 132 10.34 1.78 -12.47
C THR A 132 9.15 2.30 -11.68
N GLN A 133 9.24 2.40 -10.34
CA GLN A 133 8.19 3.00 -9.52
C GLN A 133 7.95 4.48 -9.88
N LEU A 134 9.00 5.26 -10.09
CA LEU A 134 8.88 6.68 -10.46
C LEU A 134 8.19 6.85 -11.81
N ARG A 135 8.52 6.03 -12.82
CA ARG A 135 7.83 6.01 -14.11
C ARG A 135 6.37 5.64 -13.96
N ALA A 136 6.07 4.54 -13.26
CA ALA A 136 4.71 4.07 -13.04
C ALA A 136 3.83 5.08 -12.26
N LEU A 137 4.43 5.89 -11.35
CA LEU A 137 3.74 7.02 -10.73
C LEU A 137 3.39 8.11 -11.74
N ALA A 138 4.33 8.49 -12.62
CA ALA A 138 4.10 9.50 -13.65
C ALA A 138 2.99 9.05 -14.63
N ASP A 139 3.01 7.79 -15.04
CA ASP A 139 2.05 7.19 -15.98
C ASP A 139 0.70 6.82 -15.33
N ALA A 140 0.51 7.14 -14.07
CA ALA A 140 -0.68 6.78 -13.28
C ALA A 140 -0.98 5.25 -13.19
N GLU A 141 0.01 4.43 -13.45
CA GLU A 141 -0.05 2.97 -13.29
C GLU A 141 0.16 2.53 -11.84
N LEU A 142 0.75 3.42 -11.01
CA LEU A 142 0.98 3.25 -9.59
C LEU A 142 0.35 4.42 -8.82
N ASP A 143 -0.18 4.14 -7.63
CA ASP A 143 -0.80 5.16 -6.77
C ASP A 143 0.17 5.64 -5.69
N VAL A 144 0.95 4.72 -5.12
CA VAL A 144 1.96 5.00 -4.09
C VAL A 144 3.23 4.19 -4.36
N ALA A 145 4.38 4.81 -4.18
CA ALA A 145 5.69 4.18 -4.21
C ALA A 145 6.32 4.18 -2.82
N ILE A 146 6.89 3.04 -2.40
CA ILE A 146 7.76 2.93 -1.22
C ILE A 146 9.14 2.53 -1.74
N MET A 147 10.06 3.47 -1.75
CA MET A 147 11.29 3.34 -2.51
C MET A 147 12.51 3.82 -1.73
N ARG A 148 13.67 3.31 -2.13
CA ARG A 148 14.97 3.75 -1.66
C ARG A 148 15.70 4.42 -2.84
N PRO A 149 15.65 5.75 -2.95
CA PRO A 149 16.23 6.47 -4.09
C PRO A 149 17.75 6.58 -3.98
N PRO A 150 18.46 6.98 -5.06
CA PRO A 150 19.85 7.44 -5.00
C PRO A 150 20.05 8.55 -3.93
N LEU A 151 21.30 8.71 -3.46
CA LEU A 151 21.62 9.66 -2.39
C LEU A 151 21.36 11.12 -2.77
N ASP A 152 21.47 11.46 -4.06
CA ASP A 152 21.26 12.79 -4.64
C ASP A 152 19.85 12.98 -5.23
N PHE A 153 18.93 12.08 -4.93
CA PHE A 153 17.56 12.11 -5.45
C PHE A 153 16.86 13.43 -5.13
N ARG A 154 16.30 14.03 -6.17
CA ARG A 154 15.41 15.20 -6.08
C ARG A 154 14.04 14.82 -6.64
N PRO A 155 12.98 14.94 -5.85
CA PRO A 155 11.63 14.64 -6.33
C PRO A 155 11.20 15.64 -7.41
N ALA A 156 10.42 15.14 -8.38
CA ALA A 156 9.73 15.99 -9.34
C ALA A 156 8.66 16.85 -8.62
N ALA A 157 8.35 18.03 -9.17
CA ALA A 157 7.45 18.99 -8.53
C ALA A 157 6.00 18.49 -8.36
N ASP A 158 5.60 17.54 -9.18
CA ASP A 158 4.28 16.89 -9.15
C ASP A 158 4.19 15.70 -8.18
N LEU A 159 5.27 15.37 -7.46
CA LEU A 159 5.30 14.34 -6.45
C LEU A 159 5.29 14.92 -5.03
N GLN A 160 4.47 14.34 -4.18
CA GLN A 160 4.59 14.48 -2.73
C GLN A 160 5.42 13.32 -2.20
N VAL A 161 6.49 13.65 -1.47
CA VAL A 161 7.46 12.68 -1.00
C VAL A 161 7.71 12.88 0.49
N HIS A 162 7.72 11.79 1.26
CA HIS A 162 7.99 11.82 2.69
C HIS A 162 9.01 10.75 3.06
N VAL A 163 9.91 11.07 3.99
CA VAL A 163 10.83 10.09 4.59
C VAL A 163 10.05 9.25 5.59
N VAL A 164 10.04 7.93 5.39
CA VAL A 164 9.38 6.98 6.31
C VAL A 164 10.37 6.13 7.11
N TRP A 165 11.64 6.08 6.67
CA TRP A 165 12.69 5.36 7.38
C TRP A 165 14.06 5.95 7.09
N ARG A 166 14.93 5.93 8.11
CA ARG A 166 16.35 6.24 7.97
C ARG A 166 17.16 5.02 8.32
N ASP A 167 18.14 4.72 7.53
CA ASP A 167 18.98 3.54 7.64
C ASP A 167 20.43 3.94 7.34
N ARG A 168 21.37 3.07 7.65
CA ARG A 168 22.77 3.25 7.25
C ARG A 168 23.16 2.17 6.27
N LEU A 169 23.98 2.53 5.28
CA LEU A 169 24.69 1.58 4.47
C LEU A 169 25.83 0.99 5.29
N MET A 170 25.99 -0.31 5.19
CA MET A 170 27.05 -1.09 5.83
C MET A 170 27.73 -1.95 4.78
N VAL A 171 28.96 -2.32 4.99
CA VAL A 171 29.62 -3.34 4.18
C VAL A 171 29.32 -4.72 4.75
N PHE A 172 28.90 -5.62 3.88
CA PHE A 172 28.67 -7.04 4.16
C PHE A 172 29.82 -7.84 3.59
N LEU A 173 30.44 -8.68 4.41
CA LEU A 173 31.69 -9.41 4.16
C LEU A 173 31.49 -10.90 4.47
N PRO A 174 32.19 -11.81 3.80
CA PRO A 174 32.32 -13.18 4.30
C PRO A 174 32.90 -13.18 5.72
N LEU A 175 32.51 -14.16 6.54
CA LEU A 175 32.94 -14.22 7.93
C LEU A 175 34.47 -14.39 8.08
N ASP A 176 35.11 -15.03 7.13
CA ASP A 176 36.55 -15.27 7.05
C ASP A 176 37.37 -14.19 6.31
N HIS A 177 36.67 -13.10 5.89
CA HIS A 177 37.31 -11.99 5.20
C HIS A 177 38.31 -11.25 6.12
N PRO A 178 39.49 -10.80 5.62
CA PRO A 178 40.46 -10.08 6.47
C PRO A 178 39.89 -8.89 7.23
N LEU A 179 38.98 -8.13 6.62
CA LEU A 179 38.31 -6.99 7.24
C LEU A 179 37.21 -7.37 8.24
N ALA A 180 36.77 -8.64 8.30
CA ALA A 180 35.71 -9.07 9.24
C ALA A 180 36.12 -8.92 10.70
N GLY A 181 37.42 -9.14 11.01
CA GLY A 181 38.01 -8.99 12.34
C GLY A 181 38.37 -7.55 12.76
N ALA A 182 38.24 -6.58 11.86
CA ALA A 182 38.57 -5.18 12.17
C ALA A 182 37.73 -4.66 13.33
N LYS A 183 38.33 -3.87 14.22
CA LYS A 183 37.61 -3.21 15.32
C LYS A 183 37.05 -1.88 14.84
N GLY A 184 35.75 -1.67 15.07
CA GLY A 184 35.06 -0.43 14.71
C GLY A 184 34.53 -0.39 13.29
N ALA A 185 34.30 0.84 12.79
CA ALA A 185 33.86 1.10 11.42
C ALA A 185 35.04 0.99 10.44
N LEU A 186 34.74 0.63 9.19
CA LEU A 186 35.72 0.57 8.11
C LEU A 186 35.70 1.88 7.33
N GLU A 187 36.86 2.34 6.90
CA GLU A 187 36.95 3.44 5.95
C GLU A 187 36.57 2.98 4.53
N MET A 188 36.02 3.87 3.74
CA MET A 188 35.69 3.52 2.34
C MET A 188 36.95 3.13 1.53
N ALA A 189 38.13 3.71 1.89
CA ALA A 189 39.41 3.37 1.26
C ALA A 189 39.82 1.90 1.48
N ASP A 190 39.46 1.31 2.62
CA ASP A 190 39.74 -0.10 2.93
C ASP A 190 39.10 -1.05 1.92
N LEU A 191 38.05 -0.60 1.22
CA LEU A 191 37.27 -1.41 0.29
C LEU A 191 37.76 -1.32 -1.15
N ALA A 192 38.68 -0.38 -1.49
CA ALA A 192 39.01 -0.02 -2.85
C ALA A 192 39.63 -1.17 -3.68
N GLU A 193 40.45 -2.02 -3.03
CA GLU A 193 41.14 -3.11 -3.69
C GLU A 193 40.36 -4.44 -3.72
N HIS A 194 39.13 -4.44 -3.14
CA HIS A 194 38.34 -5.65 -3.01
C HIS A 194 37.33 -5.82 -4.17
N GLU A 195 36.92 -7.06 -4.38
CA GLU A 195 35.87 -7.44 -5.33
C GLU A 195 34.50 -7.23 -4.73
N PHE A 196 33.56 -6.80 -5.56
CA PHE A 196 32.19 -6.51 -5.15
C PHE A 196 31.18 -7.45 -5.80
N VAL A 197 30.15 -7.78 -5.04
CA VAL A 197 28.90 -8.34 -5.54
C VAL A 197 27.88 -7.20 -5.60
N GLY A 198 27.36 -6.93 -6.79
CA GLY A 198 26.48 -5.81 -7.08
C GLY A 198 25.03 -6.22 -7.35
N MET A 199 24.19 -5.19 -7.51
CA MET A 199 22.81 -5.33 -8.01
C MET A 199 22.82 -5.21 -9.52
N ALA A 200 22.23 -6.21 -10.22
CA ALA A 200 22.18 -6.27 -11.67
C ALA A 200 21.24 -5.24 -12.32
N GLU A 201 20.32 -4.63 -11.55
CA GLU A 201 19.30 -3.74 -12.07
C GLU A 201 19.72 -2.27 -11.94
N SER A 202 19.83 -1.57 -13.07
CA SER A 202 20.02 -0.11 -13.10
C SER A 202 18.81 0.61 -12.50
N GLY A 203 19.07 1.65 -11.68
CA GLY A 203 18.00 2.36 -10.98
C GLY A 203 17.46 1.59 -9.76
N CYS A 204 18.17 0.55 -9.32
CA CYS A 204 18.00 -0.05 -8.01
C CYS A 204 18.68 0.86 -6.98
N GLY A 205 17.94 1.69 -6.30
CA GLY A 205 18.47 2.74 -5.43
C GLY A 205 19.61 2.29 -4.49
N VAL A 206 19.62 1.04 -4.02
CA VAL A 206 20.71 0.48 -3.17
C VAL A 206 22.02 0.37 -3.95
N GLY A 207 21.98 -0.17 -5.16
CA GLY A 207 23.19 -0.29 -6.02
C GLY A 207 23.72 1.09 -6.39
N ASP A 208 22.84 2.04 -6.73
CA ASP A 208 23.22 3.41 -7.06
C ASP A 208 23.85 4.12 -5.85
N GLN A 209 23.32 3.89 -4.63
CA GLN A 209 23.88 4.43 -3.39
C GLN A 209 25.27 3.88 -3.11
N ALA A 210 25.47 2.56 -3.22
CA ALA A 210 26.76 1.91 -3.04
C ALA A 210 27.81 2.44 -4.03
N ALA A 211 27.46 2.49 -5.32
CA ALA A 211 28.33 3.02 -6.37
C ALA A 211 28.67 4.51 -6.14
N MET A 212 27.72 5.32 -5.65
CA MET A 212 27.96 6.71 -5.32
C MET A 212 28.92 6.88 -4.14
N LEU A 213 28.78 6.07 -3.08
CA LEU A 213 29.73 6.08 -1.96
C LEU A 213 31.15 5.78 -2.43
N CYS A 214 31.34 4.74 -3.24
CA CYS A 214 32.64 4.41 -3.81
C CYS A 214 33.22 5.57 -4.64
N ARG A 215 32.41 6.17 -5.52
CA ARG A 215 32.84 7.32 -6.33
C ARG A 215 33.24 8.53 -5.48
N ARG A 216 32.50 8.84 -4.40
CA ARG A 216 32.86 9.92 -3.47
C ARG A 216 34.16 9.67 -2.74
N ALA A 217 34.46 8.38 -2.47
CA ALA A 217 35.72 7.96 -1.87
C ALA A 217 36.89 7.85 -2.89
N GLY A 218 36.66 8.19 -4.16
CA GLY A 218 37.69 8.28 -5.20
C GLY A 218 37.96 6.97 -5.98
N PHE A 219 37.10 5.95 -5.86
CA PHE A 219 37.25 4.70 -6.61
C PHE A 219 35.93 4.21 -7.22
N ALA A 220 36.05 3.32 -8.21
CA ALA A 220 34.90 2.58 -8.75
C ALA A 220 34.92 1.15 -8.22
N PRO A 221 33.78 0.60 -7.74
CA PRO A 221 33.76 -0.77 -7.25
C PRO A 221 34.05 -1.76 -8.39
N ARG A 222 34.93 -2.72 -8.14
CA ARG A 222 35.22 -3.83 -9.08
C ARG A 222 34.14 -4.90 -8.92
N VAL A 223 33.00 -4.74 -9.60
CA VAL A 223 31.89 -5.68 -9.54
C VAL A 223 32.22 -6.91 -10.37
N VAL A 224 32.40 -8.06 -9.71
CA VAL A 224 32.74 -9.35 -10.35
C VAL A 224 31.54 -10.24 -10.56
N GLN A 225 30.47 -10.01 -9.80
CA GLN A 225 29.22 -10.73 -9.92
C GLN A 225 28.04 -9.79 -9.59
N GLU A 226 26.94 -9.98 -10.30
CA GLU A 226 25.69 -9.27 -10.07
C GLU A 226 24.51 -10.22 -9.81
N ALA A 227 23.51 -9.77 -9.06
CA ALA A 227 22.27 -10.49 -8.85
C ALA A 227 21.07 -9.51 -8.77
N HIS A 228 19.88 -10.00 -9.14
CA HIS A 228 18.65 -9.20 -9.13
C HIS A 228 18.02 -9.04 -7.74
N GLU A 229 18.32 -9.96 -6.83
CA GLU A 229 17.74 -9.98 -5.48
C GLU A 229 18.82 -9.79 -4.43
N LEU A 230 18.56 -8.90 -3.47
CA LEU A 230 19.48 -8.59 -2.37
C LEU A 230 19.82 -9.82 -1.51
N ARG A 231 18.90 -10.77 -1.35
CA ARG A 231 19.20 -12.03 -0.65
C ARG A 231 20.20 -12.90 -1.42
N THR A 232 20.10 -12.92 -2.74
CA THR A 232 21.07 -13.60 -3.61
C THR A 232 22.44 -12.93 -3.52
N VAL A 233 22.49 -11.58 -3.51
CA VAL A 233 23.73 -10.83 -3.27
C VAL A 233 24.39 -11.29 -1.96
N LEU A 234 23.63 -11.34 -0.83
CA LEU A 234 24.18 -11.80 0.44
C LEU A 234 24.67 -13.25 0.41
N SER A 235 23.98 -14.12 -0.33
CA SER A 235 24.43 -15.53 -0.49
C SER A 235 25.73 -15.62 -1.28
N LEU A 236 25.93 -14.79 -2.29
CA LEU A 236 27.18 -14.69 -3.04
C LEU A 236 28.31 -14.11 -2.17
N VAL A 237 28.02 -13.13 -1.31
CA VAL A 237 28.96 -12.65 -0.29
C VAL A 237 29.34 -13.78 0.66
N ALA A 238 28.38 -14.56 1.18
CA ALA A 238 28.63 -15.70 2.03
C ALA A 238 29.50 -16.78 1.38
N ALA A 239 29.42 -16.89 0.04
CA ALA A 239 30.25 -17.80 -0.75
C ALA A 239 31.69 -17.28 -1.01
N GLY A 240 32.03 -16.09 -0.53
CA GLY A 240 33.35 -15.49 -0.69
C GLY A 240 33.62 -14.88 -2.07
N ILE A 241 32.59 -14.63 -2.88
CA ILE A 241 32.71 -14.05 -4.23
C ILE A 241 33.18 -12.59 -4.18
N GLY A 242 32.84 -11.87 -3.09
CA GLY A 242 33.22 -10.49 -2.90
C GLY A 242 32.42 -9.88 -1.74
N LEU A 243 32.59 -8.60 -1.52
CA LEU A 243 31.83 -7.85 -0.52
C LEU A 243 30.68 -7.07 -1.17
N SER A 244 29.74 -6.57 -0.35
CA SER A 244 28.65 -5.72 -0.85
C SER A 244 28.32 -4.61 0.14
N ILE A 245 27.91 -3.43 -0.37
CA ILE A 245 27.42 -2.33 0.46
C ILE A 245 25.90 -2.31 0.38
N LEU A 246 25.24 -2.60 1.52
CA LEU A 246 23.80 -2.76 1.62
C LEU A 246 23.25 -2.03 2.86
N PRO A 247 21.94 -1.74 2.90
CA PRO A 247 21.28 -1.17 4.09
C PRO A 247 21.38 -2.07 5.32
N SER A 248 21.48 -1.48 6.49
CA SER A 248 21.65 -2.19 7.78
C SER A 248 20.50 -3.14 8.10
N CYS A 249 19.29 -2.91 7.57
CA CYS A 249 18.14 -3.81 7.73
C CYS A 249 18.43 -5.25 7.24
N TYR A 250 19.40 -5.43 6.33
CA TYR A 250 19.79 -6.75 5.85
C TYR A 250 20.63 -7.57 6.83
N GLN A 251 21.08 -7.00 7.94
CA GLN A 251 21.67 -7.78 9.04
C GLN A 251 20.70 -8.84 9.58
N GLN A 252 19.40 -8.59 9.47
CA GLN A 252 18.33 -9.49 9.92
C GLN A 252 17.91 -10.51 8.84
N ALA A 253 18.55 -10.51 7.66
CA ALA A 253 18.16 -11.41 6.56
C ALA A 253 18.44 -12.90 6.84
N GLY A 254 19.13 -13.23 7.93
CA GLY A 254 19.37 -14.60 8.36
C GLY A 254 20.30 -15.39 7.43
N VAL A 255 21.14 -14.73 6.67
CA VAL A 255 22.17 -15.39 5.85
C VAL A 255 23.39 -15.70 6.74
N MET A 256 23.75 -16.99 6.82
CA MET A 256 24.91 -17.42 7.61
C MET A 256 26.22 -17.07 6.90
N ASN A 257 27.31 -17.03 7.68
CA ASN A 257 28.67 -16.76 7.20
C ASN A 257 28.87 -15.38 6.56
N VAL A 258 28.04 -14.40 6.96
CA VAL A 258 28.18 -12.99 6.58
C VAL A 258 28.28 -12.14 7.82
N VAL A 259 29.19 -11.20 7.84
CA VAL A 259 29.29 -10.17 8.87
C VAL A 259 29.05 -8.79 8.23
N ALA A 260 28.31 -7.94 8.94
CA ALA A 260 28.09 -6.55 8.53
C ALA A 260 28.96 -5.62 9.37
N LYS A 261 29.70 -4.72 8.73
CA LYS A 261 30.52 -3.70 9.38
C LYS A 261 29.99 -2.31 9.03
N PRO A 262 29.93 -1.39 10.01
CA PRO A 262 29.61 0.00 9.73
C PRO A 262 30.71 0.66 8.88
N LEU A 263 30.32 1.64 8.09
CA LEU A 263 31.21 2.48 7.30
C LEU A 263 31.46 3.80 8.02
N ASP A 264 32.70 4.22 8.12
CA ASP A 264 33.11 5.51 8.68
C ASP A 264 32.98 6.62 7.64
N THR A 265 31.75 6.94 7.32
CA THR A 265 31.40 8.06 6.46
C THR A 265 30.01 8.60 6.78
N PRO A 266 29.83 9.92 6.86
CA PRO A 266 28.52 10.54 7.05
C PRO A 266 27.59 10.28 5.86
N ASP A 267 28.14 10.05 4.68
CA ASP A 267 27.37 9.77 3.46
C ASP A 267 26.71 8.39 3.44
N ALA A 268 27.00 7.53 4.40
CA ALA A 268 26.37 6.22 4.52
C ALA A 268 24.89 6.26 4.98
N GLU A 269 24.29 7.44 5.19
CA GLU A 269 22.86 7.54 5.47
C GLU A 269 22.06 7.18 4.23
N SER A 270 21.10 6.27 4.40
CA SER A 270 20.16 5.84 3.37
C SER A 270 18.73 6.09 3.84
N ARG A 271 17.88 6.59 2.96
CA ARG A 271 16.50 6.94 3.28
C ARG A 271 15.51 6.09 2.50
N MET A 272 14.47 5.64 3.18
CA MET A 272 13.29 5.09 2.55
C MET A 272 12.24 6.18 2.44
N LEU A 273 11.69 6.34 1.26
CA LEU A 273 10.69 7.36 0.95
C LEU A 273 9.35 6.69 0.61
N VAL A 274 8.27 7.33 1.00
CA VAL A 274 6.95 7.11 0.42
C VAL A 274 6.62 8.28 -0.49
N ALA A 275 6.14 7.99 -1.70
CA ALA A 275 5.83 8.99 -2.71
C ALA A 275 4.46 8.73 -3.35
N MET A 276 3.77 9.81 -3.71
CA MET A 276 2.53 9.79 -4.50
C MET A 276 2.46 11.05 -5.38
N ARG A 277 1.59 11.05 -6.39
CA ARG A 277 1.32 12.28 -7.16
C ARG A 277 0.65 13.35 -6.27
N SER A 278 0.97 14.62 -6.48
CA SER A 278 0.33 15.75 -5.79
C SER A 278 -1.18 15.80 -6.08
N SER A 279 -1.59 15.37 -7.29
CA SER A 279 -2.99 15.25 -7.72
C SER A 279 -3.69 13.96 -7.24
N ALA A 280 -3.05 13.15 -6.40
CA ALA A 280 -3.62 11.88 -5.94
C ALA A 280 -4.98 12.06 -5.23
N SER A 281 -5.89 11.12 -5.44
CA SER A 281 -7.18 11.03 -4.75
C SER A 281 -7.02 10.78 -3.24
N LEU A 282 -8.13 10.69 -2.52
CA LEU A 282 -8.09 10.51 -1.05
C LEU A 282 -7.46 9.18 -0.62
N LEU A 283 -7.66 8.10 -1.36
CA LEU A 283 -7.20 6.78 -0.93
C LEU A 283 -5.66 6.66 -0.86
N PRO A 284 -4.87 7.07 -1.87
CA PRO A 284 -3.42 7.15 -1.74
C PRO A 284 -2.95 8.05 -0.58
N ARG A 285 -3.60 9.19 -0.35
CA ARG A 285 -3.29 10.09 0.79
C ARG A 285 -3.46 9.39 2.13
N ARG A 286 -4.57 8.67 2.31
CA ARG A 286 -4.83 7.86 3.52
C ARG A 286 -3.78 6.77 3.72
N PHE A 287 -3.35 6.14 2.65
CA PHE A 287 -2.29 5.13 2.73
C PHE A 287 -0.96 5.76 3.17
N VAL A 288 -0.59 6.91 2.60
CA VAL A 288 0.62 7.65 3.00
C VAL A 288 0.54 8.12 4.45
N GLU A 289 -0.61 8.61 4.93
CA GLU A 289 -0.84 8.95 6.34
C GLU A 289 -0.59 7.73 7.26
N CYS A 290 -1.10 6.56 6.90
CA CYS A 290 -0.84 5.31 7.64
C CYS A 290 0.65 4.91 7.60
N ALA A 291 1.33 5.12 6.47
CA ALA A 291 2.76 4.85 6.35
C ALA A 291 3.60 5.75 7.29
N LEU A 292 3.27 7.02 7.37
CA LEU A 292 3.91 7.97 8.29
C LEU A 292 3.65 7.61 9.76
N GLN A 293 2.44 7.19 10.10
CA GLN A 293 2.10 6.72 11.44
C GLN A 293 2.82 5.42 11.80
N ALA A 294 2.91 4.47 10.88
CA ALA A 294 3.65 3.23 11.07
C ALA A 294 5.15 3.52 11.29
N ALA A 295 5.72 4.42 10.48
CA ALA A 295 7.10 4.86 10.62
C ALA A 295 7.39 5.50 11.99
N SER A 296 6.47 6.33 12.50
CA SER A 296 6.64 6.99 13.81
C SER A 296 6.57 6.02 15.02
N ARG A 297 5.94 4.86 14.84
CA ARG A 297 5.82 3.81 15.87
C ARG A 297 6.96 2.80 15.83
N SER A 298 7.61 2.67 14.66
CA SER A 298 8.72 1.74 14.47
C SER A 298 10.00 2.41 14.93
N VAL A 299 10.74 1.78 15.83
CA VAL A 299 12.06 2.25 16.26
C VAL A 299 13.05 1.85 15.16
N PRO A 300 13.80 2.81 14.55
CA PRO A 300 14.91 2.43 13.70
C PRO A 300 15.88 1.57 14.48
N PRO A 301 16.50 0.54 13.89
CA PRO A 301 17.51 -0.23 14.58
C PRO A 301 18.58 0.74 15.08
N LEU A 302 18.84 0.71 16.38
CA LEU A 302 19.94 1.45 17.00
C LEU A 302 21.22 0.98 16.31
N VAL A 303 21.71 1.76 15.35
CA VAL A 303 23.10 1.62 14.91
C VAL A 303 23.91 1.99 16.14
N PRO A 304 24.79 1.10 16.65
CA PRO A 304 25.64 1.46 17.78
C PRO A 304 26.35 2.77 17.41
N GLU A 305 26.09 3.82 18.19
CA GLU A 305 26.93 5.01 18.12
C GLU A 305 28.37 4.50 18.20
N VAL A 306 29.18 4.86 17.23
CA VAL A 306 30.62 4.72 17.34
C VAL A 306 30.98 5.52 18.60
N ALA A 307 31.21 4.81 19.70
CA ALA A 307 31.59 5.42 20.94
C ALA A 307 32.80 6.31 20.67
N ALA A 308 32.57 7.61 20.67
CA ALA A 308 33.65 8.58 20.61
C ALA A 308 34.58 8.27 21.76
N VAL A 309 35.68 7.63 21.46
CA VAL A 309 36.79 7.46 22.41
C VAL A 309 37.30 8.86 22.71
N ARG A 310 36.74 9.44 23.77
CA ARG A 310 37.36 10.61 24.40
C ARG A 310 38.71 10.14 24.94
N ARG A 311 39.77 10.79 24.46
CA ARG A 311 41.10 10.73 25.02
C ARG A 311 41.10 11.14 26.48
#